data_655b743c23d1408fe0dab8142bac50f1
#
_entry.id   655b743c23d1408fe0dab8142bac50f1
#
_cell.length_a   1.000
_cell.length_b   1.000
_cell.length_c   1.000
_cell.angle_alpha   90.00
_cell.angle_beta   90.00
_cell.angle_gamma   90.00
#
_symmetry.space_group_name_H-M   'P 1'
#
loop_
_entity.id
_entity.type
_entity.pdbx_description
1 polymer ?
#
loop_
_entity_poly.entity_id
_entity_poly.type
_entity_poly.pdbx_seq_one_letter_code
_entity_poly.pdbx_strand_id
1 'polypeptide(L)'
;MENHHKLANIDLKARLGKNVTVEAFATIEADVEIGEGTWVGPNAVILKGTKIGNNCKIFPGAVVGAEPQDLKYEGEDSILEIGNNVIIREYATINRGTSANYKTHIMDNCLLMAYVHVAHDCIIGEKTILANSVNLAGHVEIGKNVVIGGISAVHQFVKIGDHSMIGGGSLVRKDVPPFVKAAREPLSYAGVNSIGL
;
A
#
# COMPACT_ATOMS: atom_id res chain seq x y z
N MET A 1 -20.29 -13.05 -15.99
CA MET A 1 -20.79 -11.72 -16.42
C MET A 1 -19.75 -10.70 -15.96
N GLU A 2 -19.36 -9.80 -16.84
CA GLU A 2 -18.48 -8.69 -16.45
C GLU A 2 -19.26 -7.76 -15.52
N ASN A 3 -18.79 -7.59 -14.29
CA ASN A 3 -19.42 -6.71 -13.29
C ASN A 3 -18.79 -5.32 -13.33
N HIS A 4 -18.70 -4.75 -14.54
CA HIS A 4 -18.12 -3.42 -14.71
C HIS A 4 -19.24 -2.40 -14.92
N HIS A 5 -19.22 -1.35 -14.13
CA HIS A 5 -20.19 -0.27 -14.26
C HIS A 5 -19.96 0.49 -15.58
N LYS A 6 -21.06 0.83 -16.30
CA LYS A 6 -21.00 1.51 -17.61
C LYS A 6 -20.28 2.87 -17.61
N LEU A 7 -20.13 3.49 -16.44
CA LEU A 7 -19.42 4.76 -16.27
C LEU A 7 -17.98 4.56 -15.76
N ALA A 8 -17.49 3.33 -15.66
CA ALA A 8 -16.07 3.07 -15.39
C ALA A 8 -15.25 3.33 -16.66
N ASN A 9 -14.06 3.88 -16.49
CA ASN A 9 -13.09 4.10 -17.57
C ASN A 9 -11.99 3.02 -17.47
N ILE A 10 -12.10 1.99 -18.29
CA ILE A 10 -11.18 0.85 -18.28
C ILE A 10 -10.47 0.80 -19.64
N ASP A 11 -9.13 0.89 -19.62
CA ASP A 11 -8.34 0.75 -20.84
C ASP A 11 -8.45 -0.68 -21.40
N LEU A 12 -8.53 -0.79 -22.72
CA LEU A 12 -8.68 -2.07 -23.43
C LEU A 12 -7.48 -3.01 -23.23
N LYS A 13 -6.31 -2.50 -22.83
CA LYS A 13 -5.11 -3.29 -22.56
C LYS A 13 -5.00 -3.73 -21.10
N ALA A 14 -5.91 -3.27 -20.22
CA ALA A 14 -5.97 -3.77 -18.84
C ALA A 14 -6.39 -5.24 -18.83
N ARG A 15 -5.79 -6.02 -17.96
CA ARG A 15 -6.07 -7.45 -17.78
C ARG A 15 -6.82 -7.68 -16.46
N LEU A 16 -8.10 -7.96 -16.55
CA LEU A 16 -8.97 -8.19 -15.41
C LEU A 16 -9.29 -9.68 -15.28
N GLY A 17 -9.08 -10.23 -14.09
CA GLY A 17 -9.42 -11.61 -13.75
C GLY A 17 -10.93 -11.86 -13.69
N LYS A 18 -11.32 -13.11 -13.46
CA LYS A 18 -12.73 -13.49 -13.31
C LYS A 18 -13.35 -12.77 -12.10
N ASN A 19 -14.65 -12.44 -12.21
CA ASN A 19 -15.42 -11.85 -11.11
C ASN A 19 -14.85 -10.54 -10.54
N VAL A 20 -13.99 -9.83 -11.28
CA VAL A 20 -13.58 -8.48 -10.92
C VAL A 20 -14.80 -7.56 -11.05
N THR A 21 -15.03 -6.75 -10.02
CA THR A 21 -16.08 -5.73 -10.03
C THR A 21 -15.45 -4.35 -10.09
N VAL A 22 -15.89 -3.52 -11.03
CA VAL A 22 -15.41 -2.14 -11.19
C VAL A 22 -16.60 -1.19 -11.11
N GLU A 23 -16.58 -0.32 -10.12
CA GLU A 23 -17.67 0.62 -9.83
C GLU A 23 -17.60 1.89 -10.70
N ALA A 24 -18.65 2.70 -10.61
CA ALA A 24 -18.78 3.92 -11.38
C ALA A 24 -17.61 4.89 -11.18
N PHE A 25 -17.17 5.52 -12.28
CA PHE A 25 -16.10 6.53 -12.30
C PHE A 25 -14.73 6.03 -11.84
N ALA A 26 -14.55 4.72 -11.62
CA ALA A 26 -13.22 4.17 -11.45
C ALA A 26 -12.45 4.28 -12.77
N THR A 27 -11.15 4.56 -12.69
CA THR A 27 -10.23 4.60 -13.83
C THR A 27 -9.19 3.51 -13.70
N ILE A 28 -9.02 2.70 -14.75
CA ILE A 28 -8.02 1.64 -14.83
C ILE A 28 -7.23 1.87 -16.13
N GLU A 29 -5.94 2.17 -15.99
CA GLU A 29 -5.07 2.45 -17.13
C GLU A 29 -4.59 1.18 -17.84
N ALA A 30 -3.95 1.39 -18.98
CA ALA A 30 -3.27 0.35 -19.74
C ALA A 30 -2.23 -0.39 -18.87
N ASP A 31 -1.94 -1.65 -19.18
CA ASP A 31 -0.93 -2.47 -18.50
C ASP A 31 -1.21 -2.80 -17.02
N VAL A 32 -2.41 -2.48 -16.53
CA VAL A 32 -2.86 -2.88 -15.21
C VAL A 32 -3.31 -4.35 -15.24
N GLU A 33 -2.90 -5.11 -14.23
CA GLU A 33 -3.36 -6.48 -13.99
C GLU A 33 -4.12 -6.54 -12.67
N ILE A 34 -5.34 -7.10 -12.68
CA ILE A 34 -6.16 -7.26 -11.48
C ILE A 34 -6.62 -8.72 -11.37
N GLY A 35 -6.29 -9.36 -10.25
CA GLY A 35 -6.62 -10.75 -9.95
C GLY A 35 -8.12 -10.97 -9.68
N GLU A 36 -8.49 -12.26 -9.70
CA GLU A 36 -9.88 -12.72 -9.55
C GLU A 36 -10.54 -12.21 -8.28
N GLY A 37 -11.84 -11.88 -8.36
CA GLY A 37 -12.67 -11.51 -7.22
C GLY A 37 -12.37 -10.15 -6.60
N THR A 38 -11.46 -9.37 -7.17
CA THR A 38 -11.11 -8.03 -6.67
C THR A 38 -12.21 -7.02 -6.97
N TRP A 39 -12.50 -6.16 -5.99
CA TRP A 39 -13.44 -5.06 -6.10
C TRP A 39 -12.71 -3.71 -6.16
N VAL A 40 -13.04 -2.93 -7.17
CA VAL A 40 -12.54 -1.58 -7.37
C VAL A 40 -13.70 -0.61 -7.19
N GLY A 41 -13.67 0.15 -6.11
CA GLY A 41 -14.70 1.08 -5.69
C GLY A 41 -14.81 2.32 -6.58
N PRO A 42 -15.88 3.10 -6.43
CA PRO A 42 -16.13 4.28 -7.25
C PRO A 42 -15.03 5.33 -7.08
N ASN A 43 -14.69 6.01 -8.18
CA ASN A 43 -13.64 7.03 -8.23
C ASN A 43 -12.23 6.55 -7.81
N ALA A 44 -11.99 5.25 -7.69
CA ALA A 44 -10.63 4.73 -7.51
C ALA A 44 -9.85 4.84 -8.82
N VAL A 45 -8.56 5.11 -8.73
CA VAL A 45 -7.66 5.29 -9.89
C VAL A 45 -6.54 4.27 -9.79
N ILE A 46 -6.46 3.37 -10.78
CA ILE A 46 -5.39 2.36 -10.89
C ILE A 46 -4.55 2.71 -12.11
N LEU A 47 -3.30 3.05 -11.86
CA LEU A 47 -2.39 3.58 -12.87
C LEU A 47 -1.48 2.49 -13.46
N LYS A 48 -0.89 2.78 -14.61
CA LYS A 48 -0.03 1.86 -15.38
C LYS A 48 1.07 1.22 -14.52
N GLY A 49 1.47 0.00 -14.88
CA GLY A 49 2.50 -0.75 -14.14
C GLY A 49 2.03 -1.34 -12.81
N THR A 50 0.72 -1.30 -12.52
CA THR A 50 0.15 -1.85 -11.29
C THR A 50 -0.33 -3.28 -11.50
N LYS A 51 0.07 -4.18 -10.59
CA LYS A 51 -0.39 -5.56 -10.49
C LYS A 51 -1.06 -5.78 -9.14
N ILE A 52 -2.31 -6.19 -9.15
CA ILE A 52 -3.12 -6.44 -7.95
C ILE A 52 -3.52 -7.91 -7.94
N GLY A 53 -3.31 -8.58 -6.81
CA GLY A 53 -3.69 -9.97 -6.59
C GLY A 53 -5.19 -10.19 -6.48
N ASN A 54 -5.55 -11.38 -6.00
CA ASN A 54 -6.94 -11.83 -5.92
C ASN A 54 -7.65 -11.30 -4.65
N ASN A 55 -8.98 -11.19 -4.74
CA ASN A 55 -9.87 -10.84 -3.62
C ASN A 55 -9.49 -9.55 -2.87
N CYS A 56 -8.86 -8.61 -3.55
CA CYS A 56 -8.53 -7.31 -2.99
C CYS A 56 -9.75 -6.37 -2.97
N LYS A 57 -9.68 -5.35 -2.13
CA LYS A 57 -10.70 -4.30 -2.06
C LYS A 57 -10.05 -2.93 -2.12
N ILE A 58 -10.32 -2.19 -3.18
CA ILE A 58 -9.80 -0.84 -3.40
C ILE A 58 -10.94 0.14 -3.20
N PHE A 59 -10.89 0.93 -2.15
CA PHE A 59 -11.98 1.81 -1.74
C PHE A 59 -11.99 3.16 -2.49
N PRO A 60 -13.10 3.91 -2.39
CA PRO A 60 -13.28 5.14 -3.16
C PRO A 60 -12.15 6.15 -3.02
N GLY A 61 -11.74 6.75 -4.13
CA GLY A 61 -10.74 7.81 -4.17
C GLY A 61 -9.30 7.36 -3.92
N ALA A 62 -9.04 6.06 -3.73
CA ALA A 62 -7.68 5.55 -3.65
C ALA A 62 -6.96 5.74 -5.00
N VAL A 63 -5.68 6.14 -4.95
CA VAL A 63 -4.80 6.28 -6.13
C VAL A 63 -3.66 5.27 -6.01
N VAL A 64 -3.67 4.29 -6.88
CA VAL A 64 -2.82 3.10 -6.80
C VAL A 64 -1.90 3.04 -8.02
N GLY A 65 -0.58 3.06 -7.79
CA GLY A 65 0.43 3.01 -8.85
C GLY A 65 0.85 4.38 -9.40
N ALA A 66 0.64 5.47 -8.65
CA ALA A 66 1.10 6.78 -9.06
C ALA A 66 2.62 6.84 -9.24
N GLU A 67 3.08 7.78 -10.05
CA GLU A 67 4.50 8.06 -10.22
C GLU A 67 5.16 8.42 -8.89
N PRO A 68 6.43 8.01 -8.68
CA PRO A 68 7.21 8.44 -7.53
C PRO A 68 7.22 9.95 -7.36
N GLN A 69 7.10 10.41 -6.11
CA GLN A 69 7.27 11.82 -5.76
C GLN A 69 8.75 12.12 -5.45
N ASP A 70 9.65 11.55 -6.24
CA ASP A 70 11.09 11.77 -6.14
C ASP A 70 11.54 12.66 -7.30
N LEU A 71 12.27 13.74 -6.99
CA LEU A 71 12.80 14.67 -7.99
C LEU A 71 13.81 14.02 -8.96
N LYS A 72 14.32 12.84 -8.64
CA LYS A 72 15.22 12.05 -9.48
C LYS A 72 14.49 11.11 -10.45
N TYR A 73 13.16 10.99 -10.31
CA TYR A 73 12.38 10.15 -11.18
C TYR A 73 12.34 10.74 -12.60
N GLU A 74 12.79 9.98 -13.59
CA GLU A 74 12.91 10.42 -15.00
C GLU A 74 11.90 9.70 -15.92
N GLY A 75 10.91 8.99 -15.34
CA GLY A 75 9.88 8.29 -16.11
C GLY A 75 10.23 6.83 -16.42
N GLU A 76 11.18 6.25 -15.71
CA GLU A 76 11.58 4.86 -15.85
C GLU A 76 10.42 3.88 -15.66
N ASP A 77 10.45 2.76 -16.38
CA ASP A 77 9.48 1.69 -16.25
C ASP A 77 9.65 0.98 -14.90
N SER A 78 8.71 1.21 -14.03
CA SER A 78 8.68 0.62 -12.69
C SER A 78 7.27 0.18 -12.35
N ILE A 79 7.13 -0.70 -11.36
CA ILE A 79 5.87 -1.34 -11.03
C ILE A 79 5.46 -1.14 -9.57
N LEU A 80 4.17 -1.32 -9.33
CA LEU A 80 3.59 -1.58 -8.03
C LEU A 80 3.00 -3.00 -8.04
N GLU A 81 3.40 -3.82 -7.09
CA GLU A 81 2.88 -5.18 -6.92
C GLU A 81 2.13 -5.27 -5.59
N ILE A 82 0.87 -5.73 -5.65
CA ILE A 82 -0.01 -5.91 -4.49
C ILE A 82 -0.44 -7.37 -4.46
N GLY A 83 -0.25 -8.01 -3.32
CA GLY A 83 -0.63 -9.39 -3.07
C GLY A 83 -2.14 -9.62 -2.99
N ASN A 84 -2.52 -10.77 -2.45
CA ASN A 84 -3.92 -11.19 -2.34
C ASN A 84 -4.58 -10.69 -1.06
N ASN A 85 -5.91 -10.55 -1.06
CA ASN A 85 -6.71 -10.16 0.09
C ASN A 85 -6.30 -8.83 0.73
N VAL A 86 -5.69 -7.94 -0.02
CA VAL A 86 -5.29 -6.62 0.46
C VAL A 86 -6.48 -5.66 0.44
N ILE A 87 -6.62 -4.89 1.51
CA ILE A 87 -7.66 -3.87 1.64
C ILE A 87 -6.98 -2.49 1.63
N ILE A 88 -7.31 -1.68 0.63
CA ILE A 88 -6.84 -0.31 0.47
C ILE A 88 -8.02 0.62 0.64
N ARG A 89 -8.04 1.36 1.75
CA ARG A 89 -9.16 2.23 2.13
C ARG A 89 -9.11 3.56 1.40
N GLU A 90 -10.12 4.37 1.70
CA GLU A 90 -10.45 5.61 1.01
C GLU A 90 -9.26 6.57 0.97
N TYR A 91 -9.02 7.15 -0.21
CA TYR A 91 -8.00 8.19 -0.45
C TYR A 91 -6.58 7.77 -0.07
N ALA A 92 -6.29 6.48 0.06
CA ALA A 92 -4.92 6.01 0.17
C ALA A 92 -4.17 6.27 -1.14
N THR A 93 -2.88 6.61 -1.06
CA THR A 93 -2.01 6.85 -2.22
C THR A 93 -0.81 5.94 -2.17
N ILE A 94 -0.52 5.24 -3.26
CA ILE A 94 0.58 4.28 -3.34
C ILE A 94 1.36 4.54 -4.62
N ASN A 95 2.64 4.84 -4.46
CA ASN A 95 3.53 5.06 -5.60
C ASN A 95 4.18 3.75 -6.07
N ARG A 96 4.45 3.65 -7.39
CA ARG A 96 5.31 2.59 -7.93
C ARG A 96 6.78 2.85 -7.60
N GLY A 97 7.68 1.92 -7.95
CA GLY A 97 9.11 2.04 -7.66
C GLY A 97 9.83 3.10 -8.50
N THR A 98 11.11 3.32 -8.17
CA THR A 98 12.08 4.09 -8.97
C THR A 98 13.11 3.15 -9.59
N SER A 99 14.08 3.68 -10.31
CA SER A 99 15.23 2.92 -10.85
C SER A 99 16.07 2.23 -9.77
N ALA A 100 15.90 2.57 -8.49
CA ALA A 100 16.63 1.93 -7.39
C ALA A 100 16.22 0.46 -7.19
N ASN A 101 14.93 0.17 -7.17
CA ASN A 101 14.39 -1.19 -6.98
C ASN A 101 13.38 -1.60 -8.07
N TYR A 102 12.98 -0.67 -8.92
CA TYR A 102 11.95 -0.84 -9.95
C TYR A 102 10.59 -1.31 -9.44
N LYS A 103 10.41 -1.44 -8.12
CA LYS A 103 9.20 -2.00 -7.54
C LYS A 103 8.88 -1.47 -6.15
N THR A 104 7.62 -1.09 -5.92
CA THR A 104 6.99 -1.03 -4.60
C THR A 104 6.18 -2.31 -4.40
N HIS A 105 6.23 -2.93 -3.22
CA HIS A 105 5.61 -4.23 -2.98
C HIS A 105 4.80 -4.26 -1.69
N ILE A 106 3.53 -4.61 -1.78
CA ILE A 106 2.63 -4.87 -0.65
C ILE A 106 2.24 -6.35 -0.70
N MET A 107 2.60 -7.08 0.33
CA MET A 107 2.33 -8.53 0.42
C MET A 107 0.88 -8.82 0.82
N ASP A 108 0.54 -10.11 0.94
CA ASP A 108 -0.82 -10.60 1.17
C ASP A 108 -1.43 -10.13 2.50
N ASN A 109 -2.76 -10.05 2.52
CA ASN A 109 -3.56 -9.82 3.72
C ASN A 109 -3.29 -8.50 4.47
N CYS A 110 -2.74 -7.51 3.81
CA CYS A 110 -2.48 -6.19 4.39
C CYS A 110 -3.74 -5.32 4.45
N LEU A 111 -3.80 -4.45 5.44
CA LEU A 111 -4.81 -3.41 5.58
C LEU A 111 -4.17 -2.02 5.59
N LEU A 112 -4.42 -1.24 4.55
CA LEU A 112 -4.05 0.16 4.45
C LEU A 112 -5.30 0.98 4.70
N MET A 113 -5.39 1.64 5.86
CA MET A 113 -6.57 2.42 6.23
C MET A 113 -6.62 3.76 5.47
N ALA A 114 -7.67 4.53 5.68
CA ALA A 114 -7.91 5.76 4.95
C ALA A 114 -6.75 6.76 5.08
N TYR A 115 -6.45 7.43 3.95
CA TYR A 115 -5.39 8.44 3.84
C TYR A 115 -3.97 7.93 4.09
N VAL A 116 -3.73 6.62 4.05
CA VAL A 116 -2.36 6.08 4.10
C VAL A 116 -1.60 6.50 2.86
N HIS A 117 -0.33 6.90 3.02
CA HIS A 117 0.59 7.12 1.92
C HIS A 117 1.72 6.10 1.96
N VAL A 118 1.96 5.44 0.84
CA VAL A 118 3.12 4.56 0.61
C VAL A 118 3.93 5.13 -0.54
N ALA A 119 5.11 5.66 -0.24
CA ALA A 119 6.03 6.16 -1.26
C ALA A 119 6.70 5.01 -2.04
N HIS A 120 7.51 5.37 -3.00
CA HIS A 120 8.22 4.47 -3.91
C HIS A 120 9.19 3.50 -3.20
N ASP A 121 9.42 2.36 -3.81
CA ASP A 121 10.40 1.34 -3.37
C ASP A 121 10.17 0.78 -1.96
N CYS A 122 8.97 0.97 -1.40
CA CYS A 122 8.60 0.37 -0.11
C CYS A 122 8.30 -1.11 -0.24
N ILE A 123 8.61 -1.86 0.82
CA ILE A 123 8.23 -3.27 0.98
C ILE A 123 7.38 -3.40 2.24
N ILE A 124 6.16 -3.92 2.10
CA ILE A 124 5.23 -4.12 3.22
C ILE A 124 4.93 -5.61 3.36
N GLY A 125 5.37 -6.19 4.47
CA GLY A 125 5.21 -7.60 4.79
C GLY A 125 3.76 -7.99 5.06
N GLU A 126 3.50 -9.29 4.96
CA GLU A 126 2.17 -9.87 5.09
C GLU A 126 1.44 -9.48 6.39
N LYS A 127 0.12 -9.37 6.32
CA LYS A 127 -0.76 -9.09 7.47
C LYS A 127 -0.42 -7.81 8.22
N THR A 128 0.27 -6.89 7.58
CA THR A 128 0.59 -5.59 8.17
C THR A 128 -0.61 -4.65 8.12
N ILE A 129 -0.80 -3.88 9.18
CA ILE A 129 -1.87 -2.90 9.32
C ILE A 129 -1.25 -1.50 9.43
N LEU A 130 -1.56 -0.66 8.46
CA LEU A 130 -1.26 0.77 8.50
C LEU A 130 -2.55 1.52 8.83
N ALA A 131 -2.63 2.10 10.02
CA ALA A 131 -3.81 2.83 10.46
C ALA A 131 -3.96 4.18 9.72
N ASN A 132 -5.07 4.87 9.92
CA ASN A 132 -5.40 6.11 9.21
C ASN A 132 -4.25 7.13 9.21
N SER A 133 -3.98 7.68 8.02
CA SER A 133 -2.98 8.74 7.83
C SER A 133 -1.55 8.34 8.23
N VAL A 134 -1.20 7.06 8.17
CA VAL A 134 0.21 6.64 8.23
C VAL A 134 0.89 7.03 6.93
N ASN A 135 2.08 7.65 7.04
CA ASN A 135 2.86 8.08 5.90
C ASN A 135 4.22 7.38 5.89
N LEU A 136 4.49 6.63 4.84
CA LEU A 136 5.77 5.97 4.61
C LEU A 136 6.56 6.75 3.56
N ALA A 137 7.74 7.22 3.90
CA ALA A 137 8.68 7.77 2.92
C ALA A 137 9.30 6.65 2.06
N GLY A 138 10.08 7.01 1.04
CA GLY A 138 10.67 6.02 0.12
C GLY A 138 11.59 5.00 0.79
N HIS A 139 11.65 3.79 0.20
CA HIS A 139 12.54 2.70 0.61
C HIS A 139 12.30 2.16 2.04
N VAL A 140 11.12 2.35 2.61
CA VAL A 140 10.77 1.78 3.91
C VAL A 140 10.50 0.29 3.75
N GLU A 141 11.09 -0.53 4.64
CA GLU A 141 10.84 -1.95 4.72
C GLU A 141 10.09 -2.30 6.01
N ILE A 142 8.91 -2.88 5.88
CA ILE A 142 8.08 -3.30 7.02
C ILE A 142 7.95 -4.81 6.99
N GLY A 143 8.26 -5.46 8.09
CA GLY A 143 8.11 -6.90 8.28
C GLY A 143 6.63 -7.35 8.30
N LYS A 144 6.42 -8.63 8.56
CA LYS A 144 5.07 -9.22 8.66
C LYS A 144 4.42 -8.96 10.01
N ASN A 145 3.08 -8.95 10.02
CA ASN A 145 2.27 -8.76 11.25
C ASN A 145 2.61 -7.47 12.03
N VAL A 146 3.03 -6.43 11.34
CA VAL A 146 3.32 -5.13 11.95
C VAL A 146 2.05 -4.30 12.03
N VAL A 147 1.89 -3.56 13.12
CA VAL A 147 0.81 -2.57 13.27
C VAL A 147 1.42 -1.19 13.47
N ILE A 148 1.08 -0.25 12.60
CA ILE A 148 1.48 1.17 12.75
C ILE A 148 0.24 1.98 13.07
N GLY A 149 0.24 2.60 14.24
CA GLY A 149 -0.85 3.46 14.72
C GLY A 149 -1.00 4.74 13.89
N GLY A 150 -2.23 5.25 13.84
CA GLY A 150 -2.60 6.36 12.97
C GLY A 150 -1.78 7.63 13.19
N ILE A 151 -1.72 8.47 12.13
CA ILE A 151 -1.00 9.76 12.13
C ILE A 151 0.50 9.59 12.41
N SER A 152 1.07 8.42 12.13
CA SER A 152 2.51 8.16 12.25
C SER A 152 3.21 8.39 10.92
N ALA A 153 4.48 8.82 10.97
CA ALA A 153 5.33 8.98 9.80
C ALA A 153 6.62 8.18 9.95
N VAL A 154 7.02 7.48 8.88
CA VAL A 154 8.23 6.66 8.85
C VAL A 154 9.22 7.29 7.88
N HIS A 155 10.42 7.59 8.38
CA HIS A 155 11.51 8.19 7.60
C HIS A 155 12.02 7.20 6.54
N GLN A 156 12.54 7.74 5.44
CA GLN A 156 13.07 6.92 4.35
C GLN A 156 14.19 5.96 4.83
N PHE A 157 14.24 4.80 4.19
CA PHE A 157 15.19 3.71 4.48
C PHE A 157 15.03 3.02 5.84
N VAL A 158 14.06 3.39 6.66
CA VAL A 158 13.81 2.74 7.95
C VAL A 158 13.28 1.33 7.73
N LYS A 159 13.77 0.40 8.56
CA LYS A 159 13.30 -0.98 8.65
C LYS A 159 12.54 -1.22 9.95
N ILE A 160 11.35 -1.78 9.84
CA ILE A 160 10.52 -2.16 10.99
C ILE A 160 10.39 -3.69 10.99
N GLY A 161 10.93 -4.33 12.04
CA GLY A 161 10.95 -5.78 12.16
C GLY A 161 9.56 -6.40 12.38
N ASP A 162 9.48 -7.70 12.14
CA ASP A 162 8.26 -8.50 12.26
C ASP A 162 7.58 -8.34 13.62
N HIS A 163 6.26 -8.44 13.64
CA HIS A 163 5.44 -8.44 14.87
C HIS A 163 5.63 -7.19 15.76
N SER A 164 6.12 -6.10 15.20
CA SER A 164 6.27 -4.84 15.94
C SER A 164 4.98 -4.03 15.96
N MET A 165 4.81 -3.21 16.98
CA MET A 165 3.71 -2.26 17.09
C MET A 165 4.25 -0.85 17.31
N ILE A 166 3.88 0.06 16.42
CA ILE A 166 4.20 1.49 16.53
C ILE A 166 2.96 2.23 17.06
N GLY A 167 3.12 2.93 18.16
CA GLY A 167 2.05 3.77 18.72
C GLY A 167 1.65 4.90 17.78
N GLY A 168 0.39 5.32 17.81
CA GLY A 168 -0.09 6.43 16.98
C GLY A 168 0.61 7.74 17.25
N GLY A 169 0.70 8.62 16.24
CA GLY A 169 1.37 9.91 16.32
C GLY A 169 2.89 9.85 16.41
N SER A 170 3.49 8.71 16.07
CA SER A 170 4.95 8.51 16.19
C SER A 170 5.70 8.98 14.95
N LEU A 171 6.90 9.56 15.17
CA LEU A 171 7.88 9.83 14.11
C LEU A 171 8.99 8.78 14.17
N VAL A 172 8.95 7.81 13.26
CA VAL A 172 9.89 6.69 13.21
C VAL A 172 11.08 7.08 12.35
N ARG A 173 12.19 7.46 13.01
CA ARG A 173 13.42 7.95 12.36
C ARG A 173 14.56 6.95 12.34
N LYS A 174 14.39 5.81 12.97
CA LYS A 174 15.41 4.72 13.08
C LYS A 174 14.74 3.38 12.99
N ASP A 175 15.51 2.36 12.68
CA ASP A 175 15.04 1.00 12.61
C ASP A 175 14.41 0.54 13.94
N VAL A 176 13.39 -0.30 13.83
CA VAL A 176 12.66 -0.86 14.96
C VAL A 176 12.87 -2.36 14.97
N PRO A 177 13.43 -2.93 16.04
CA PRO A 177 13.61 -4.38 16.17
C PRO A 177 12.26 -5.13 16.14
N PRO A 178 12.25 -6.42 15.74
CA PRO A 178 11.05 -7.23 15.79
C PRO A 178 10.53 -7.42 17.22
N PHE A 179 9.23 -7.73 17.34
CA PHE A 179 8.53 -8.07 18.59
C PHE A 179 8.51 -6.98 19.67
N VAL A 180 8.71 -5.72 19.30
CA VAL A 180 8.64 -4.60 20.25
C VAL A 180 7.42 -3.74 20.04
N LYS A 181 7.00 -3.06 21.11
CA LYS A 181 6.16 -1.87 21.06
C LYS A 181 7.07 -0.65 21.16
N ALA A 182 6.92 0.27 20.20
CA ALA A 182 7.63 1.55 20.19
C ALA A 182 6.61 2.68 20.10
N ALA A 183 6.75 3.69 20.92
CA ALA A 183 5.82 4.81 20.98
C ALA A 183 6.51 6.06 21.53
N ARG A 184 5.79 7.17 21.57
CA ARG A 184 6.19 8.47 22.10
C ARG A 184 7.06 9.29 21.13
N GLU A 185 7.36 10.53 21.51
CA GLU A 185 8.29 11.42 20.81
C GLU A 185 9.32 11.94 21.81
N PRO A 186 10.61 11.67 21.62
CA PRO A 186 11.17 10.80 20.58
C PRO A 186 10.74 9.33 20.74
N LEU A 187 10.68 8.60 19.61
CA LEU A 187 10.29 7.19 19.59
C LEU A 187 11.18 6.38 20.54
N SER A 188 10.55 5.67 21.45
CA SER A 188 11.24 4.86 22.45
C SER A 188 10.59 3.49 22.63
N TYR A 189 11.34 2.54 23.14
CA TYR A 189 10.86 1.22 23.51
C TYR A 189 9.78 1.34 24.59
N ALA A 190 8.63 0.76 24.36
CA ALA A 190 7.49 0.78 25.26
C ALA A 190 7.07 -0.62 25.76
N GLY A 191 7.88 -1.64 25.49
CA GLY A 191 7.66 -3.02 25.95
C GLY A 191 7.68 -4.04 24.82
N VAL A 192 7.59 -5.31 25.17
CA VAL A 192 7.43 -6.41 24.22
C VAL A 192 6.02 -6.44 23.68
N ASN A 193 5.85 -6.74 22.41
CA ASN A 193 4.53 -6.93 21.79
C ASN A 193 3.99 -8.35 22.04
N SER A 194 3.60 -8.62 23.28
CA SER A 194 3.09 -9.94 23.72
C SER A 194 1.76 -10.36 23.06
N ILE A 195 1.05 -9.44 22.41
CA ILE A 195 -0.20 -9.76 21.70
C ILE A 195 0.12 -10.24 20.26
N GLY A 196 1.24 -9.80 19.70
CA GLY A 196 1.69 -10.21 18.38
C GLY A 196 2.58 -11.46 18.38
N LEU A 197 2.82 -12.04 19.56
CA LEU A 197 3.49 -13.32 19.75
C LEU A 197 2.45 -14.44 19.78
#